data_a483e4270100b50a883b4ca10db3e5c4
#
_entry.id   a483e4270100b50a883b4ca10db3e5c4
#
_cell.length_a   1.000
_cell.length_b   1.000
_cell.length_c   1.000
_cell.angle_alpha   90.00
_cell.angle_beta   90.00
_cell.angle_gamma   90.00
#
_symmetry.space_group_name_H-M   'P 1'
#
loop_
_entity.id
_entity.type
_entity.pdbx_description
1 polymer ?
#
loop_
_entity_poly.entity_id
_entity_poly.type
_entity_poly.pdbx_seq_one_letter_code
_entity_poly.pdbx_strand_id
1 'polypeptide(L)'
;MPESNSVQGLQAIQELPHAIRRLGELSADKGSWSRTPRQNVRAHTPVLISASERFRKALTGVHLPAQLPANVRLLSGIDGDTVFDVRTGADKLARQIQQTVDWAACMESCQAAGVTKVVELGPGRALARLMREVMPEGDVHSLSEFHSLTGFERWLQSPPD
;
A
#
# COMPACT_ATOMS: atom_id res chain seq x y z
N MET A 1 -17.00 3.33 27.34
CA MET A 1 -15.75 2.57 27.41
C MET A 1 -15.25 2.33 25.99
N PRO A 2 -14.32 3.16 25.46
CA PRO A 2 -13.72 2.93 24.15
C PRO A 2 -12.20 2.75 24.27
N GLU A 3 -11.72 1.76 25.05
CA GLU A 3 -10.27 1.56 25.21
C GLU A 3 -9.72 0.33 24.50
N SER A 4 -10.55 -0.49 23.87
CA SER A 4 -10.07 -1.74 23.26
C SER A 4 -9.59 -1.59 21.80
N ASN A 5 -9.94 -0.52 21.10
CA ASN A 5 -9.56 -0.34 19.70
C ASN A 5 -8.14 0.21 19.48
N SER A 6 -7.58 0.91 20.48
CA SER A 6 -6.23 1.49 20.36
C SER A 6 -5.12 0.44 20.48
N VAL A 7 -5.34 -0.63 21.24
CA VAL A 7 -4.33 -1.68 21.47
C VAL A 7 -4.12 -2.56 20.25
N GLN A 8 -5.19 -2.88 19.50
CA GLN A 8 -5.10 -3.70 18.30
C GLN A 8 -4.46 -2.94 17.11
N GLY A 9 -4.73 -1.64 17.01
CA GLY A 9 -4.06 -0.77 16.03
C GLY A 9 -2.56 -0.69 16.28
N LEU A 10 -2.13 -0.60 17.53
CA LEU A 10 -0.72 -0.61 17.92
C LEU A 10 -0.03 -1.95 17.62
N GLN A 11 -0.72 -3.09 17.75
CA GLN A 11 -0.15 -4.40 17.38
C GLN A 11 0.09 -4.53 15.88
N ALA A 12 -0.83 -4.08 15.03
CA ALA A 12 -0.65 -4.07 13.58
C ALA A 12 0.52 -3.16 13.16
N ILE A 13 0.71 -2.03 13.84
CA ILE A 13 1.84 -1.11 13.63
C ILE A 13 3.16 -1.73 14.13
N GLN A 14 3.15 -2.51 15.21
CA GLN A 14 4.34 -3.20 15.72
C GLN A 14 4.82 -4.32 14.77
N GLU A 15 3.94 -4.90 13.96
CA GLU A 15 4.29 -5.92 12.97
C GLU A 15 4.79 -5.33 11.63
N LEU A 16 4.49 -4.05 11.36
CA LEU A 16 4.92 -3.37 10.13
C LEU A 16 6.44 -3.36 9.93
N PRO A 17 7.29 -3.12 10.96
CA PRO A 17 8.74 -3.20 10.83
C PRO A 17 9.23 -4.61 10.44
N HIS A 18 8.59 -5.66 10.94
CA HIS A 18 8.91 -7.03 10.56
C HIS A 18 8.54 -7.35 9.11
N ALA A 19 7.38 -6.87 8.65
CA ALA A 19 6.96 -7.02 7.27
C ALA A 19 7.88 -6.24 6.31
N ILE A 20 8.26 -5.01 6.65
CA ILE A 20 9.20 -4.19 5.86
C ILE A 20 10.58 -4.83 5.82
N ARG A 21 11.07 -5.37 6.95
CA ARG A 21 12.36 -6.08 7.01
C ARG A 21 12.33 -7.33 6.13
N ARG A 22 11.27 -8.16 6.20
CA ARG A 22 11.12 -9.35 5.34
C ARG A 22 11.04 -9.00 3.86
N LEU A 23 10.37 -7.90 3.49
CA LEU A 23 10.37 -7.39 2.12
C LEU A 23 11.77 -6.94 1.68
N GLY A 24 12.53 -6.30 2.57
CA GLY A 24 13.92 -5.92 2.34
C GLY A 24 14.84 -7.14 2.15
N GLU A 25 14.70 -8.17 2.96
CA GLU A 25 15.46 -9.43 2.87
C GLU A 25 15.13 -10.19 1.58
N LEU A 26 13.84 -10.28 1.22
CA LEU A 26 13.40 -10.89 -0.04
C LEU A 26 13.86 -10.11 -1.28
N SER A 27 14.05 -8.80 -1.17
CA SER A 27 14.61 -7.97 -2.25
C SER A 27 16.12 -8.12 -2.35
N ALA A 28 16.85 -8.22 -1.22
CA ALA A 28 18.30 -8.37 -1.20
C ALA A 28 18.75 -9.70 -1.80
N ASP A 29 17.99 -10.77 -1.56
CA ASP A 29 18.30 -12.12 -2.08
C ASP A 29 18.13 -12.23 -3.61
N LYS A 30 17.41 -11.30 -4.25
CA LYS A 30 17.19 -11.29 -5.70
C LYS A 30 18.08 -10.32 -6.50
N GLY A 31 19.05 -9.67 -5.88
CA GLY A 31 20.13 -8.94 -6.55
C GLY A 31 19.73 -7.83 -7.55
N SER A 32 18.50 -7.33 -7.53
CA SER A 32 17.91 -6.61 -8.65
C SER A 32 17.36 -5.21 -8.40
N TRP A 33 17.67 -4.54 -7.29
CA TRP A 33 17.12 -3.19 -7.03
C TRP A 33 18.09 -2.03 -7.27
N SER A 34 19.32 -2.30 -7.67
CA SER A 34 20.26 -1.25 -8.01
C SER A 34 20.37 -1.08 -9.53
N ARG A 35 19.86 0.02 -10.04
CA ARG A 35 19.93 0.50 -11.42
C ARG A 35 18.86 -0.06 -12.35
N THR A 36 17.68 0.47 -12.22
CA THR A 36 16.71 0.40 -13.32
C THR A 36 17.18 1.32 -14.44
N PRO A 37 17.49 0.78 -15.63
CA PRO A 37 17.48 1.60 -16.83
C PRO A 37 16.08 2.22 -16.92
N ARG A 38 15.96 3.42 -17.43
CA ARG A 38 14.68 4.04 -17.81
C ARG A 38 14.02 3.22 -18.93
N GLN A 39 13.64 1.99 -18.60
CA GLN A 39 12.72 1.25 -19.46
C GLN A 39 11.35 1.82 -19.16
N ASN A 40 10.74 2.33 -20.20
CA ASN A 40 9.34 2.72 -20.23
C ASN A 40 8.50 1.43 -20.03
N VAL A 41 8.47 0.92 -18.79
CA VAL A 41 7.63 -0.21 -18.43
C VAL A 41 6.21 0.29 -18.56
N ARG A 42 5.54 -0.10 -19.62
CA ARG A 42 4.11 0.16 -19.82
C ARG A 42 3.33 -0.71 -18.85
N ALA A 43 3.29 -0.31 -17.57
CA ALA A 43 2.41 -0.91 -16.58
C ALA A 43 0.97 -0.38 -16.77
N HIS A 44 0.01 -1.12 -16.25
CA HIS A 44 -1.41 -0.72 -16.23
C HIS A 44 -2.00 -0.51 -17.63
N THR A 45 -1.67 -1.37 -18.58
CA THR A 45 -2.13 -1.29 -19.96
C THR A 45 -2.71 -2.62 -20.46
N PRO A 46 -3.69 -2.62 -21.40
CA PRO A 46 -4.25 -3.84 -21.97
C PRO A 46 -3.23 -4.78 -22.63
N VAL A 47 -2.05 -4.27 -23.03
CA VAL A 47 -0.96 -5.07 -23.59
C VAL A 47 -0.48 -6.14 -22.60
N LEU A 48 -0.68 -5.95 -21.31
CA LEU A 48 -0.26 -6.85 -20.23
C LEU A 48 -1.33 -7.89 -19.82
N ILE A 49 -2.36 -8.12 -20.63
CA ILE A 49 -3.46 -9.05 -20.32
C ILE A 49 -2.94 -10.45 -19.97
N SER A 50 -2.00 -10.97 -20.75
CA SER A 50 -1.41 -12.30 -20.49
C SER A 50 -0.57 -12.36 -19.21
N ALA A 51 0.04 -11.25 -18.81
CA ALA A 51 0.76 -11.15 -17.54
C ALA A 51 -0.22 -11.11 -16.36
N SER A 52 -1.31 -10.35 -16.50
CA SER A 52 -2.40 -10.31 -15.53
C SER A 52 -3.02 -11.69 -15.28
N GLU A 53 -3.29 -12.44 -16.34
CA GLU A 53 -3.84 -13.80 -16.25
C GLU A 53 -2.88 -14.77 -15.56
N ARG A 54 -1.58 -14.74 -15.89
CA ARG A 54 -0.56 -15.55 -15.22
C ARG A 54 -0.46 -15.21 -13.74
N PHE A 55 -0.49 -13.93 -13.40
CA PHE A 55 -0.45 -13.48 -12.02
C PHE A 55 -1.69 -13.91 -11.24
N ARG A 56 -2.89 -13.76 -11.83
CA ARG A 56 -4.13 -14.25 -11.26
C ARG A 56 -4.07 -15.76 -10.96
N LYS A 57 -3.57 -16.54 -11.91
CA LYS A 57 -3.36 -17.99 -11.73
C LYS A 57 -2.37 -18.28 -10.59
N ALA A 58 -1.29 -17.53 -10.48
CA ALA A 58 -0.33 -17.68 -9.38
C ALA A 58 -0.97 -17.39 -8.04
N LEU A 59 -1.84 -16.37 -7.94
CA LEU A 59 -2.55 -16.02 -6.71
C LEU A 59 -3.51 -17.11 -6.23
N THR A 60 -4.03 -17.98 -7.11
CA THR A 60 -4.89 -19.10 -6.69
C THR A 60 -4.15 -20.13 -5.83
N GLY A 61 -2.84 -20.23 -5.96
CA GLY A 61 -1.99 -21.12 -5.17
C GLY A 61 -1.45 -20.49 -3.88
N VAL A 62 -1.75 -19.21 -3.63
CA VAL A 62 -1.30 -18.51 -2.42
C VAL A 62 -2.32 -18.68 -1.30
N HIS A 63 -1.82 -19.03 -0.11
CA HIS A 63 -2.67 -19.04 1.08
C HIS A 63 -2.96 -17.58 1.50
N LEU A 64 -4.17 -17.13 1.23
CA LEU A 64 -4.65 -15.82 1.65
C LEU A 64 -5.51 -15.97 2.92
N PRO A 65 -5.46 -15.03 3.85
CA PRO A 65 -6.34 -15.03 5.01
C PRO A 65 -7.80 -14.94 4.54
N ALA A 66 -8.70 -15.61 5.23
CA ALA A 66 -10.13 -15.58 4.87
C ALA A 66 -10.74 -14.17 5.05
N GLN A 67 -10.21 -13.40 6.00
CA GLN A 67 -10.67 -12.05 6.32
C GLN A 67 -9.48 -11.16 6.66
N LEU A 68 -9.64 -9.87 6.38
CA LEU A 68 -8.71 -8.85 6.86
C LEU A 68 -8.94 -8.61 8.36
N PRO A 69 -7.90 -8.19 9.10
CA PRO A 69 -8.08 -7.72 10.48
C PRO A 69 -9.16 -6.64 10.56
N ALA A 70 -9.98 -6.66 11.59
CA ALA A 70 -11.14 -5.77 11.72
C ALA A 70 -10.79 -4.27 11.71
N ASN A 71 -9.55 -3.94 12.09
CA ASN A 71 -9.00 -2.58 12.12
C ASN A 71 -8.23 -2.19 10.86
N VAL A 72 -8.19 -3.06 9.85
CA VAL A 72 -7.51 -2.81 8.57
C VAL A 72 -8.53 -2.66 7.45
N ARG A 73 -8.46 -1.56 6.72
CA ARG A 73 -9.22 -1.35 5.49
C ARG A 73 -8.26 -1.41 4.30
N LEU A 74 -8.53 -2.29 3.36
CA LEU A 74 -7.80 -2.39 2.11
C LEU A 74 -8.62 -1.74 1.00
N LEU A 75 -8.01 -0.83 0.26
CA LEU A 75 -8.62 -0.21 -0.92
C LEU A 75 -8.03 -0.83 -2.19
N SER A 76 -8.87 -0.95 -3.20
CA SER A 76 -8.47 -1.44 -4.51
C SER A 76 -7.95 -0.28 -5.37
N GLY A 77 -6.75 -0.44 -5.94
CA GLY A 77 -6.14 0.59 -6.79
C GLY A 77 -6.83 0.84 -8.13
N ILE A 78 -7.75 -0.02 -8.57
CA ILE A 78 -8.43 0.18 -9.87
C ILE A 78 -9.72 0.98 -9.77
N ASP A 79 -10.28 1.13 -8.57
CA ASP A 79 -11.59 1.79 -8.37
C ASP A 79 -11.72 2.52 -7.03
N GLY A 80 -10.71 2.47 -6.15
CA GLY A 80 -10.76 3.08 -4.83
C GLY A 80 -11.70 2.41 -3.83
N ASP A 81 -12.40 1.33 -4.21
CA ASP A 81 -13.35 0.64 -3.36
C ASP A 81 -12.69 -0.13 -2.23
N THR A 82 -13.40 -0.23 -1.10
CA THR A 82 -13.00 -1.11 0.00
C THR A 82 -13.12 -2.58 -0.42
N VAL A 83 -12.05 -3.33 -0.20
CA VAL A 83 -12.00 -4.77 -0.43
C VAL A 83 -12.50 -5.48 0.82
N PHE A 84 -13.70 -6.04 0.76
CA PHE A 84 -14.30 -6.83 1.86
C PHE A 84 -13.98 -8.33 1.76
N ASP A 85 -13.84 -8.82 0.53
CA ASP A 85 -13.48 -10.21 0.25
C ASP A 85 -12.08 -10.29 -0.36
N VAL A 86 -11.21 -11.08 0.28
CA VAL A 86 -9.81 -11.20 -0.11
C VAL A 86 -9.64 -11.79 -1.51
N ARG A 87 -10.53 -12.69 -1.94
CA ARG A 87 -10.47 -13.29 -3.28
C ARG A 87 -10.83 -12.26 -4.36
N THR A 88 -11.87 -11.49 -4.12
CA THR A 88 -12.23 -10.34 -4.99
C THR A 88 -11.10 -9.32 -5.02
N GLY A 89 -10.44 -9.03 -3.89
CA GLY A 89 -9.27 -8.17 -3.83
C GLY A 89 -8.09 -8.71 -4.64
N ALA A 90 -7.83 -10.01 -4.57
CA ALA A 90 -6.77 -10.65 -5.36
C ALA A 90 -7.07 -10.60 -6.88
N ASP A 91 -8.33 -10.74 -7.30
CA ASP A 91 -8.73 -10.56 -8.71
C ASP A 91 -8.54 -9.10 -9.16
N LYS A 92 -8.99 -8.12 -8.37
CA LYS A 92 -8.75 -6.71 -8.64
C LYS A 92 -7.25 -6.39 -8.73
N LEU A 93 -6.43 -6.94 -7.83
CA LEU A 93 -4.97 -6.79 -7.85
C LEU A 93 -4.35 -7.36 -9.14
N ALA A 94 -4.81 -8.53 -9.60
CA ALA A 94 -4.35 -9.09 -10.86
C ALA A 94 -4.75 -8.21 -12.06
N ARG A 95 -5.99 -7.71 -12.06
CA ARG A 95 -6.49 -6.81 -13.12
C ARG A 95 -5.74 -5.49 -13.17
N GLN A 96 -5.21 -5.00 -12.04
CA GLN A 96 -4.41 -3.78 -11.95
C GLN A 96 -3.18 -3.80 -12.87
N ILE A 97 -2.63 -4.99 -13.21
CA ILE A 97 -1.51 -5.12 -14.14
C ILE A 97 -1.86 -4.60 -15.53
N GLN A 98 -3.09 -4.82 -15.99
CA GLN A 98 -3.57 -4.47 -17.32
C GLN A 98 -4.54 -3.29 -17.37
N GLN A 99 -5.00 -2.81 -16.24
CA GLN A 99 -5.97 -1.70 -16.13
C GLN A 99 -5.31 -0.49 -15.50
N THR A 100 -5.80 0.69 -15.86
CA THR A 100 -5.38 1.94 -15.24
C THR A 100 -5.70 1.92 -13.74
N VAL A 101 -4.77 2.42 -12.96
CA VAL A 101 -4.96 2.64 -11.52
C VAL A 101 -5.67 3.98 -11.33
N ASP A 102 -6.78 3.97 -10.61
CA ASP A 102 -7.53 5.18 -10.25
C ASP A 102 -7.07 5.69 -8.88
N TRP A 103 -5.96 6.41 -8.89
CA TRP A 103 -5.42 7.02 -7.68
C TRP A 103 -6.31 8.12 -7.11
N ALA A 104 -7.10 8.82 -7.95
CA ALA A 104 -8.02 9.85 -7.50
C ALA A 104 -9.10 9.22 -6.61
N ALA A 105 -9.76 8.15 -7.07
CA ALA A 105 -10.74 7.42 -6.28
C ALA A 105 -10.16 6.85 -4.97
N CYS A 106 -8.90 6.33 -5.00
CA CYS A 106 -8.24 5.87 -3.79
C CYS A 106 -8.01 7.00 -2.77
N MET A 107 -7.55 8.17 -3.23
CA MET A 107 -7.30 9.31 -2.36
C MET A 107 -8.60 9.88 -1.78
N GLU A 108 -9.65 9.98 -2.58
CA GLU A 108 -10.99 10.39 -2.13
C GLU A 108 -11.54 9.43 -1.06
N SER A 109 -11.35 8.11 -1.25
CA SER A 109 -11.75 7.11 -0.26
C SER A 109 -10.98 7.25 1.06
N CYS A 110 -9.69 7.60 1.01
CA CYS A 110 -8.91 7.89 2.21
C CYS A 110 -9.43 9.13 2.94
N GLN A 111 -9.70 10.22 2.22
CA GLN A 111 -10.29 11.43 2.81
C GLN A 111 -11.65 11.16 3.45
N ALA A 112 -12.54 10.46 2.73
CA ALA A 112 -13.87 10.11 3.23
C ALA A 112 -13.79 9.21 4.48
N ALA A 113 -12.71 8.43 4.63
CA ALA A 113 -12.45 7.62 5.81
C ALA A 113 -11.85 8.41 6.99
N GLY A 114 -11.59 9.70 6.83
CA GLY A 114 -11.00 10.55 7.87
C GLY A 114 -9.52 10.25 8.14
N VAL A 115 -8.79 9.77 7.14
CA VAL A 115 -7.34 9.53 7.25
C VAL A 115 -6.64 10.88 7.42
N THR A 116 -5.79 11.00 8.43
CA THR A 116 -5.01 12.21 8.73
C THR A 116 -3.52 12.02 8.47
N LYS A 117 -3.02 10.78 8.56
CA LYS A 117 -1.61 10.44 8.30
C LYS A 117 -1.50 9.46 7.14
N VAL A 118 -0.60 9.75 6.22
CA VAL A 118 -0.35 8.90 5.04
C VAL A 118 1.15 8.69 4.87
N VAL A 119 1.55 7.44 4.60
CA VAL A 119 2.92 7.12 4.22
C VAL A 119 2.96 6.33 2.92
N GLU A 120 3.74 6.81 1.96
CA GLU A 120 4.09 6.05 0.75
C GLU A 120 5.21 5.06 1.07
N LEU A 121 4.92 3.75 0.91
CA LEU A 121 5.89 2.68 1.04
C LEU A 121 6.43 2.31 -0.32
N GLY A 122 7.69 2.65 -0.60
CA GLY A 122 8.33 2.32 -1.86
C GLY A 122 9.45 3.30 -2.23
N PRO A 123 10.12 3.06 -3.36
CA PRO A 123 11.13 3.97 -3.85
C PRO A 123 10.44 5.19 -4.50
N GLY A 124 10.75 6.37 -4.00
CA GLY A 124 10.23 7.62 -4.56
C GLY A 124 9.25 8.35 -3.65
N ARG A 125 8.61 9.36 -4.21
CA ARG A 125 7.72 10.30 -3.50
C ARG A 125 6.55 10.76 -4.36
N ALA A 126 6.22 10.01 -5.40
CA ALA A 126 5.24 10.45 -6.39
C ALA A 126 3.82 10.46 -5.81
N LEU A 127 3.44 9.40 -5.12
CA LEU A 127 2.11 9.28 -4.50
C LEU A 127 1.96 10.20 -3.29
N ALA A 128 2.99 10.31 -2.46
CA ALA A 128 2.98 11.24 -1.33
C ALA A 128 2.80 12.70 -1.82
N ARG A 129 3.43 13.08 -2.93
CA ARG A 129 3.25 14.40 -3.51
C ARG A 129 1.82 14.63 -4.01
N LEU A 130 1.24 13.66 -4.73
CA LEU A 130 -0.16 13.75 -5.17
C LEU A 130 -1.12 13.83 -3.98
N MET A 131 -0.86 13.04 -2.93
CA MET A 131 -1.71 13.04 -1.74
C MET A 131 -1.67 14.38 -1.00
N ARG A 132 -0.51 15.05 -0.94
CA ARG A 132 -0.40 16.41 -0.36
C ARG A 132 -1.23 17.46 -1.11
N GLU A 133 -1.41 17.29 -2.43
CA GLU A 133 -2.28 18.19 -3.21
C GLU A 133 -3.75 17.99 -2.85
N VAL A 134 -4.15 16.76 -2.54
CA VAL A 134 -5.54 16.40 -2.17
C VAL A 134 -5.81 16.63 -0.68
N MET A 135 -4.81 16.44 0.17
CA MET A 135 -4.90 16.59 1.63
C MET A 135 -3.86 17.60 2.13
N PRO A 136 -4.04 18.90 1.89
CA PRO A 136 -3.05 19.92 2.28
C PRO A 136 -2.84 20.03 3.79
N GLU A 137 -3.87 19.69 4.59
CA GLU A 137 -3.80 19.65 6.05
C GLU A 137 -3.40 18.26 6.59
N GLY A 138 -3.15 17.30 5.71
CA GLY A 138 -2.77 15.94 6.08
C GLY A 138 -1.26 15.82 6.34
N ASP A 139 -0.90 14.98 7.31
CA ASP A 139 0.49 14.62 7.60
C ASP A 139 0.95 13.50 6.65
N VAL A 140 1.47 13.88 5.48
CA VAL A 140 1.77 12.97 4.37
C VAL A 140 3.26 12.87 4.12
N HIS A 141 3.80 11.66 4.19
CA HIS A 141 5.22 11.39 3.95
C HIS A 141 5.46 10.21 3.00
N SER A 142 6.64 10.19 2.39
CA SER A 142 7.21 8.97 1.83
C SER A 142 8.18 8.37 2.85
N LEU A 143 8.24 7.05 2.95
CA LEU A 143 9.21 6.37 3.80
C LEU A 143 10.66 6.78 3.47
N SER A 144 10.94 7.15 2.22
CA SER A 144 12.24 7.64 1.77
C SER A 144 12.65 9.01 2.35
N GLU A 145 11.73 9.73 3.00
CA GLU A 145 12.00 11.02 3.65
C GLU A 145 12.50 10.86 5.10
N PHE A 146 12.38 9.67 5.66
CA PHE A 146 12.86 9.38 7.00
C PHE A 146 14.32 8.91 6.98
N HIS A 147 15.15 9.48 7.83
CA HIS A 147 16.57 9.10 7.96
C HIS A 147 16.79 7.78 8.71
N SER A 148 15.78 7.31 9.46
CA SER A 148 15.85 6.07 10.24
C SER A 148 14.46 5.50 10.51
N LEU A 149 14.38 4.19 10.76
CA LEU A 149 13.15 3.52 11.19
C LEU A 149 12.63 4.07 12.51
N THR A 150 13.52 4.40 13.44
CA THR A 150 13.13 5.03 14.72
C THR A 150 12.47 6.41 14.52
N GLY A 151 12.95 7.18 13.54
CA GLY A 151 12.32 8.45 13.16
C GLY A 151 10.91 8.24 12.60
N PHE A 152 10.75 7.25 11.74
CA PHE A 152 9.46 6.86 11.19
C PHE A 152 8.48 6.36 12.28
N GLU A 153 8.93 5.46 13.16
CA GLU A 153 8.12 4.95 14.29
C GLU A 153 7.64 6.09 15.21
N ARG A 154 8.51 7.04 15.52
CA ARG A 154 8.16 8.21 16.32
C ARG A 154 7.10 9.07 15.64
N TRP A 155 7.25 9.29 14.35
CA TRP A 155 6.24 10.01 13.54
C TRP A 155 4.89 9.29 13.54
N LEU A 156 4.86 7.96 13.37
CA LEU A 156 3.61 7.19 13.43
C LEU A 156 2.88 7.34 14.77
N GLN A 157 3.63 7.47 15.86
CA GLN A 157 3.09 7.57 17.22
C GLN A 157 2.74 9.01 17.63
N SER A 158 3.22 10.04 16.89
CA SER A 158 2.86 11.42 17.19
C SER A 158 1.37 11.66 16.91
N PRO A 159 0.70 12.55 17.66
CA PRO A 159 -0.65 12.98 17.30
C PRO A 159 -0.63 13.62 15.90
N PRO A 160 -1.75 13.63 15.17
CA PRO A 160 -1.88 14.48 13.99
C PRO A 160 -1.76 15.94 14.42
N ASP A 161 -1.06 16.74 13.63
CA ASP A 161 -0.93 18.19 13.84
C ASP A 161 -2.27 18.91 13.70
#